data_6de4f4434b02df6d8f11d181d9c8d579
#
_entry.id   6de4f4434b02df6d8f11d181d9c8d579
#
_cell.length_a   1.000
_cell.length_b   1.000
_cell.length_c   1.000
_cell.angle_alpha   90.00
_cell.angle_beta   90.00
_cell.angle_gamma   90.00
#
_symmetry.space_group_name_H-M   'P 1'
#
loop_
_entity.id
_entity.type
_entity.pdbx_description
1 polymer ?
#
loop_
_entity_poly.entity_id
_entity_poly.type
_entity_poly.pdbx_seq_one_letter_code
_entity_poly.pdbx_strand_id
1 'polypeptide(L)'
;FQEALPDGYADQFGYIQETIKKREMGVIVERLSDNYDAVEVAHALDAIKNLCYRFASQSGLTVSIDDVKTPKVKREMLDGYEAQADKVENQFRRGIITDGERRQQEVRIWTEATATLQDIMEDEFRSQRFNPIDMMVGSGARGNMTQMRQIAAMRGLVANPRGDMIPRPIKSNFREGLAMLEYFIATPGARKGLVDTALRTADSGYLTRRLVDVSQEVIINTRDPFEEGGPLRSVWIDDVQPDGYFDAEGNYVGAAPVNPGDSYRRTYLETRIHGRVLSEDVALEDGTVFEKGTMITEEMSDAMRDDLSVTRVRTLSPLTDDSEFGISKASYGMSLATGGMIEVGEAVGVIAAQSIGEPGTQLTMRTFHTGGVAGKDIAGGLPRVVELFEARSPKGKALLARTSGVIRMGESEGRD
;
A
#
# COMPACT_ATOMS: atom_id res chain seq x y z
N PHE A 1 -23.13 8.56 -18.06
CA PHE A 1 -22.52 7.49 -17.25
C PHE A 1 -23.62 6.60 -16.64
N GLN A 2 -24.67 7.19 -16.09
CA GLN A 2 -25.78 6.45 -15.49
C GLN A 2 -26.45 5.46 -16.45
N GLU A 3 -26.56 5.82 -17.73
CA GLU A 3 -27.11 4.94 -18.79
C GLU A 3 -26.26 3.70 -19.08
N ALA A 4 -25.02 3.68 -18.61
CA ALA A 4 -24.11 2.54 -18.74
C ALA A 4 -24.18 1.57 -17.56
N LEU A 5 -24.95 1.93 -16.52
CA LEU A 5 -25.19 1.09 -15.34
C LEU A 5 -26.48 0.28 -15.52
N PRO A 6 -26.61 -0.89 -14.84
CA PRO A 6 -27.81 -1.71 -14.90
C PRO A 6 -29.06 -0.97 -14.41
N ASP A 7 -30.21 -1.44 -14.85
CA ASP A 7 -31.49 -0.94 -14.37
C ASP A 7 -31.64 -1.15 -12.86
N GLY A 8 -32.14 -0.11 -12.16
CA GLY A 8 -32.29 -0.16 -10.69
C GLY A 8 -31.06 0.29 -9.90
N TYR A 9 -29.89 0.44 -10.50
CA TYR A 9 -28.68 0.91 -9.78
C TYR A 9 -28.90 2.29 -9.14
N ALA A 10 -29.54 3.21 -9.86
CA ALA A 10 -29.81 4.55 -9.34
C ALA A 10 -30.83 4.55 -8.19
N ASP A 11 -31.74 3.58 -8.16
CA ASP A 11 -32.76 3.46 -7.12
C ASP A 11 -32.14 2.93 -5.81
N GLN A 12 -31.14 2.05 -5.91
CA GLN A 12 -30.44 1.49 -4.75
C GLN A 12 -29.34 2.41 -4.21
N PHE A 13 -28.50 2.95 -5.09
CA PHE A 13 -27.26 3.65 -4.71
C PHE A 13 -27.29 5.16 -5.01
N GLY A 14 -28.37 5.64 -5.61
CA GLY A 14 -28.51 7.04 -6.01
C GLY A 14 -27.77 7.39 -7.30
N TYR A 15 -28.02 8.62 -7.78
CA TYR A 15 -27.34 9.17 -8.96
C TYR A 15 -25.91 9.59 -8.62
N ILE A 16 -24.96 9.19 -9.46
CA ILE A 16 -23.56 9.62 -9.34
C ILE A 16 -23.44 11.06 -9.82
N GLN A 17 -23.19 11.99 -8.91
CA GLN A 17 -23.08 13.43 -9.16
C GLN A 17 -21.63 13.94 -9.10
N GLU A 18 -20.72 13.14 -8.54
CA GLU A 18 -19.33 13.51 -8.35
C GLU A 18 -18.43 13.03 -9.48
N THR A 19 -17.22 13.63 -9.56
CA THR A 19 -16.21 13.19 -10.51
C THR A 19 -15.65 11.84 -10.07
N ILE A 20 -15.80 10.83 -10.93
CA ILE A 20 -15.35 9.47 -10.67
C ILE A 20 -13.84 9.37 -10.89
N LYS A 21 -13.10 9.08 -9.83
CA LYS A 21 -11.68 8.73 -9.86
C LYS A 21 -11.51 7.21 -9.78
N LYS A 22 -10.27 6.74 -9.73
CA LYS A 22 -9.95 5.31 -9.64
C LYS A 22 -10.58 4.63 -8.42
N ARG A 23 -10.60 5.30 -7.27
CA ARG A 23 -11.18 4.75 -6.03
C ARG A 23 -12.69 4.61 -6.14
N GLU A 24 -13.37 5.64 -6.56
CA GLU A 24 -14.83 5.65 -6.72
C GLU A 24 -15.27 4.64 -7.77
N MET A 25 -14.48 4.47 -8.85
CA MET A 25 -14.72 3.41 -9.83
C MET A 25 -14.60 2.01 -9.20
N GLY A 26 -13.64 1.79 -8.30
CA GLY A 26 -13.52 0.55 -7.55
C GLY A 26 -14.80 0.23 -6.76
N VAL A 27 -15.33 1.20 -6.02
CA VAL A 27 -16.57 1.05 -5.26
C VAL A 27 -17.78 0.76 -6.15
N ILE A 28 -17.86 1.40 -7.34
CA ILE A 28 -18.94 1.12 -8.30
C ILE A 28 -18.86 -0.33 -8.79
N VAL A 29 -17.65 -0.80 -9.14
CA VAL A 29 -17.46 -2.19 -9.62
C VAL A 29 -17.79 -3.20 -8.52
N GLU A 30 -17.39 -2.93 -7.28
CA GLU A 30 -17.71 -3.75 -6.12
C GLU A 30 -19.23 -3.86 -5.93
N ARG A 31 -19.94 -2.73 -5.87
CA ARG A 31 -21.41 -2.72 -5.79
C ARG A 31 -22.11 -3.45 -6.94
N LEU A 32 -21.55 -3.36 -8.15
CA LEU A 32 -22.08 -4.11 -9.29
C LEU A 32 -21.89 -5.61 -9.10
N SER A 33 -20.69 -6.03 -8.65
CA SER A 33 -20.35 -7.43 -8.43
C SER A 33 -21.23 -8.10 -7.37
N ASP A 34 -21.58 -7.35 -6.31
CA ASP A 34 -22.29 -7.88 -5.15
C ASP A 34 -23.82 -7.97 -5.35
N ASN A 35 -24.37 -7.10 -6.19
CA ASN A 35 -25.82 -6.93 -6.31
C ASN A 35 -26.41 -7.39 -7.64
N TYR A 36 -25.59 -7.70 -8.65
CA TYR A 36 -26.04 -8.02 -10.00
C TYR A 36 -25.41 -9.30 -10.54
N ASP A 37 -26.07 -9.96 -11.44
CA ASP A 37 -25.57 -11.15 -12.11
C ASP A 37 -24.30 -10.88 -12.94
N ALA A 38 -23.43 -11.86 -13.05
CA ALA A 38 -22.16 -11.74 -13.79
C ALA A 38 -22.33 -11.26 -15.24
N VAL A 39 -23.46 -11.60 -15.89
CA VAL A 39 -23.78 -11.17 -17.25
C VAL A 39 -24.10 -9.66 -17.30
N GLU A 40 -24.88 -9.18 -16.34
CA GLU A 40 -25.23 -7.75 -16.23
C GLU A 40 -24.01 -6.92 -15.88
N VAL A 41 -23.18 -7.41 -14.95
CA VAL A 41 -21.89 -6.77 -14.59
C VAL A 41 -20.99 -6.68 -15.82
N ALA A 42 -20.83 -7.74 -16.61
CA ALA A 42 -20.04 -7.72 -17.84
C ALA A 42 -20.56 -6.70 -18.84
N HIS A 43 -21.86 -6.63 -19.04
CA HIS A 43 -22.50 -5.64 -19.93
C HIS A 43 -22.28 -4.20 -19.44
N ALA A 44 -22.43 -3.96 -18.14
CA ALA A 44 -22.20 -2.64 -17.53
C ALA A 44 -20.73 -2.20 -17.69
N LEU A 45 -19.77 -3.07 -17.41
CA LEU A 45 -18.35 -2.78 -17.56
C LEU A 45 -17.98 -2.49 -19.03
N ASP A 46 -18.54 -3.23 -19.98
CA ASP A 46 -18.34 -2.99 -21.41
C ASP A 46 -19.00 -1.66 -21.85
N ALA A 47 -20.18 -1.34 -21.34
CA ALA A 47 -20.84 -0.08 -21.61
C ALA A 47 -20.05 1.11 -21.07
N ILE A 48 -19.56 1.04 -19.82
CA ILE A 48 -18.69 2.06 -19.22
C ILE A 48 -17.40 2.23 -20.04
N LYS A 49 -16.73 1.14 -20.35
CA LYS A 49 -15.52 1.15 -21.19
C LYS A 49 -15.77 1.85 -22.53
N ASN A 50 -16.82 1.46 -23.27
CA ASN A 50 -17.15 2.00 -24.57
C ASN A 50 -17.53 3.49 -24.49
N LEU A 51 -18.28 3.88 -23.45
CA LEU A 51 -18.63 5.27 -23.18
C LEU A 51 -17.36 6.11 -22.96
N CYS A 52 -16.44 5.66 -22.08
CA CYS A 52 -15.22 6.38 -21.78
C CYS A 52 -14.33 6.51 -23.03
N TYR A 53 -14.13 5.43 -23.80
CA TYR A 53 -13.36 5.48 -25.03
C TYR A 53 -13.97 6.41 -26.07
N ARG A 54 -15.29 6.37 -26.25
CA ARG A 54 -16.00 7.25 -27.19
C ARG A 54 -15.78 8.72 -26.84
N PHE A 55 -16.00 9.10 -25.58
CA PHE A 55 -15.84 10.50 -25.17
C PHE A 55 -14.38 10.93 -25.14
N ALA A 56 -13.45 10.08 -24.73
CA ALA A 56 -12.03 10.36 -24.79
C ALA A 56 -11.55 10.61 -26.22
N SER A 57 -12.02 9.81 -27.18
CA SER A 57 -11.70 9.99 -28.60
C SER A 57 -12.35 11.26 -29.20
N GLN A 58 -13.60 11.54 -28.85
CA GLN A 58 -14.31 12.73 -29.32
C GLN A 58 -13.76 14.03 -28.73
N SER A 59 -13.26 14.01 -27.51
CA SER A 59 -12.69 15.19 -26.86
C SER A 59 -11.39 15.68 -27.50
N GLY A 60 -10.70 14.82 -28.28
CA GLY A 60 -9.43 15.17 -28.91
C GLY A 60 -8.32 15.47 -27.89
N LEU A 61 -8.44 14.97 -26.66
CA LEU A 61 -7.43 15.14 -25.63
C LEU A 61 -6.07 14.61 -26.08
N THR A 62 -5.08 15.48 -26.05
CA THR A 62 -3.70 15.14 -26.38
C THR A 62 -2.77 15.71 -25.32
N VAL A 63 -1.59 15.14 -25.19
CA VAL A 63 -0.55 15.61 -24.26
C VAL A 63 0.58 16.21 -25.07
N SER A 64 0.91 17.45 -24.78
CA SER A 64 2.05 18.14 -25.38
C SER A 64 3.07 18.57 -24.33
N ILE A 65 4.28 18.93 -24.79
CA ILE A 65 5.31 19.52 -23.93
C ILE A 65 4.84 20.83 -23.30
N ASP A 66 3.93 21.55 -23.96
CA ASP A 66 3.42 22.84 -23.48
C ASP A 66 2.43 22.70 -22.31
N ASP A 67 1.85 21.51 -22.11
CA ASP A 67 0.99 21.21 -20.96
C ASP A 67 1.82 21.07 -19.67
N VAL A 68 3.09 20.75 -19.80
CA VAL A 68 4.03 20.64 -18.69
C VAL A 68 4.71 21.97 -18.47
N LYS A 69 4.16 22.84 -17.62
CA LYS A 69 4.77 24.13 -17.31
C LYS A 69 5.70 24.03 -16.12
N THR A 70 6.90 24.60 -16.27
CA THR A 70 7.82 24.76 -15.15
C THR A 70 7.36 25.94 -14.31
N PRO A 71 7.25 25.81 -12.96
CA PRO A 71 6.85 26.91 -12.08
C PRO A 71 7.76 28.13 -12.25
N LYS A 72 7.16 29.32 -12.39
CA LYS A 72 7.92 30.56 -12.61
C LYS A 72 8.81 30.91 -11.42
N VAL A 73 8.38 30.54 -10.23
CA VAL A 73 9.08 30.80 -8.95
C VAL A 73 10.31 29.90 -8.75
N LYS A 74 10.49 28.86 -9.59
CA LYS A 74 11.55 27.86 -9.45
C LYS A 74 12.93 28.48 -9.25
N ARG A 75 13.32 29.46 -10.08
CA ARG A 75 14.67 30.06 -10.01
C ARG A 75 14.91 30.80 -8.70
N GLU A 76 14.01 31.69 -8.36
CA GLU A 76 14.12 32.51 -7.13
C GLU A 76 14.17 31.62 -5.88
N MET A 77 13.34 30.56 -5.84
CA MET A 77 13.32 29.62 -4.73
C MET A 77 14.63 28.82 -4.65
N LEU A 78 15.13 28.30 -5.78
CA LEU A 78 16.38 27.53 -5.81
C LEU A 78 17.58 28.36 -5.42
N ASP A 79 17.64 29.66 -5.82
CA ASP A 79 18.69 30.58 -5.41
C ASP A 79 18.69 30.78 -3.87
N GLY A 80 17.52 30.82 -3.26
CA GLY A 80 17.37 30.89 -1.79
C GLY A 80 17.92 29.63 -1.07
N TYR A 81 17.64 28.46 -1.57
CA TYR A 81 18.18 27.22 -1.01
C TYR A 81 19.67 27.04 -1.30
N GLU A 82 20.15 27.50 -2.45
CA GLU A 82 21.59 27.53 -2.78
C GLU A 82 22.37 28.39 -1.81
N ALA A 83 21.87 29.57 -1.47
CA ALA A 83 22.49 30.43 -0.46
C ALA A 83 22.53 29.78 0.94
N GLN A 84 21.58 28.92 1.28
CA GLN A 84 21.62 28.11 2.51
C GLN A 84 22.68 27.00 2.42
N ALA A 85 22.75 26.28 1.31
CA ALA A 85 23.77 25.27 1.09
C ALA A 85 25.19 25.84 1.11
N ASP A 86 25.38 27.01 0.52
CA ASP A 86 26.68 27.75 0.56
C ASP A 86 27.09 28.15 1.98
N LYS A 87 26.13 28.47 2.86
CA LYS A 87 26.44 28.74 4.28
C LYS A 87 26.96 27.46 4.95
N VAL A 88 26.36 26.31 4.69
CA VAL A 88 26.79 25.03 5.25
C VAL A 88 28.19 24.64 4.73
N GLU A 89 28.45 24.84 3.43
CA GLU A 89 29.77 24.61 2.84
C GLU A 89 30.82 25.54 3.46
N ASN A 90 30.48 26.83 3.70
CA ASN A 90 31.39 27.80 4.36
C ASN A 90 31.65 27.41 5.82
N GLN A 91 30.69 26.87 6.55
CA GLN A 91 30.90 26.34 7.91
C GLN A 91 31.87 25.16 7.91
N PHE A 92 31.73 24.25 6.95
CA PHE A 92 32.67 23.15 6.76
C PHE A 92 34.09 23.64 6.44
N ARG A 93 34.25 24.60 5.51
CA ARG A 93 35.56 25.16 5.17
C ARG A 93 36.23 25.87 6.34
N ARG A 94 35.43 26.38 7.28
CA ARG A 94 35.94 27.00 8.54
C ARG A 94 36.25 25.96 9.62
N GLY A 95 35.97 24.68 9.37
CA GLY A 95 36.19 23.59 10.33
C GLY A 95 35.18 23.52 11.50
N ILE A 96 34.02 24.18 11.37
CA ILE A 96 32.99 24.24 12.41
C ILE A 96 32.18 22.91 12.43
N ILE A 97 31.98 22.32 11.27
CA ILE A 97 31.22 21.07 11.10
C ILE A 97 32.06 20.00 10.39
N THR A 98 31.73 18.72 10.62
CA THR A 98 32.37 17.59 9.96
C THR A 98 31.83 17.38 8.54
N ASP A 99 32.55 16.61 7.67
CA ASP A 99 32.07 16.29 6.32
C ASP A 99 30.76 15.50 6.35
N GLY A 100 30.59 14.62 7.35
CA GLY A 100 29.34 13.88 7.53
C GLY A 100 28.14 14.77 7.83
N GLU A 101 28.32 15.73 8.74
CA GLU A 101 27.28 16.70 9.09
C GLU A 101 26.96 17.64 7.91
N ARG A 102 28.00 18.09 7.18
CA ARG A 102 27.81 18.89 5.95
C ARG A 102 26.91 18.15 4.97
N ARG A 103 27.24 16.90 4.62
CA ARG A 103 26.45 16.08 3.69
C ARG A 103 25.03 15.90 4.17
N GLN A 104 24.83 15.63 5.44
CA GLN A 104 23.51 15.42 6.01
C GLN A 104 22.66 16.70 5.96
N GLN A 105 23.27 17.86 6.26
CA GLN A 105 22.57 19.15 6.17
C GLN A 105 22.24 19.53 4.73
N GLU A 106 23.15 19.33 3.77
CA GLU A 106 22.89 19.57 2.36
C GLU A 106 21.75 18.68 1.83
N VAL A 107 21.76 17.38 2.16
CA VAL A 107 20.68 16.46 1.78
C VAL A 107 19.34 16.93 2.35
N ARG A 108 19.31 17.39 3.60
CA ARG A 108 18.09 17.91 4.23
C ARG A 108 17.56 19.16 3.51
N ILE A 109 18.43 20.14 3.24
CA ILE A 109 18.07 21.38 2.53
C ILE A 109 17.47 21.06 1.15
N TRP A 110 18.12 20.20 0.38
CA TRP A 110 17.65 19.86 -0.97
C TRP A 110 16.43 18.95 -1.00
N THR A 111 16.22 18.15 0.03
CA THR A 111 14.98 17.37 0.20
C THR A 111 13.80 18.32 0.46
N GLU A 112 13.97 19.30 1.34
CA GLU A 112 12.97 20.32 1.62
C GLU A 112 12.67 21.19 0.39
N ALA A 113 13.70 21.65 -0.32
CA ALA A 113 13.56 22.39 -1.58
C ALA A 113 12.75 21.59 -2.61
N THR A 114 13.00 20.29 -2.70
CA THR A 114 12.32 19.39 -3.65
C THR A 114 10.84 19.23 -3.29
N ALA A 115 10.51 19.10 -2.00
CA ALA A 115 9.14 18.99 -1.51
C ALA A 115 8.37 20.31 -1.75
N THR A 116 8.92 21.45 -1.33
CA THR A 116 8.31 22.77 -1.53
C THR A 116 8.03 23.06 -3.00
N LEU A 117 8.97 22.71 -3.88
CA LEU A 117 8.79 22.92 -5.33
C LEU A 117 7.70 21.98 -5.91
N GLN A 118 7.57 20.79 -5.35
CA GLN A 118 6.48 19.86 -5.74
C GLN A 118 5.12 20.43 -5.35
N ASP A 119 4.98 20.95 -4.14
CA ASP A 119 3.71 21.54 -3.66
C ASP A 119 3.29 22.74 -4.51
N ILE A 120 4.25 23.65 -4.81
CA ILE A 120 4.00 24.79 -5.69
C ILE A 120 3.57 24.34 -7.10
N MET A 121 4.20 23.31 -7.64
CA MET A 121 3.84 22.75 -8.95
C MET A 121 2.45 22.14 -8.93
N GLU A 122 2.08 21.43 -7.87
CA GLU A 122 0.78 20.82 -7.71
C GLU A 122 -0.33 21.87 -7.65
N ASP A 123 -0.12 22.95 -6.89
CA ASP A 123 -1.06 24.07 -6.81
C ASP A 123 -1.19 24.80 -8.16
N GLU A 124 -0.09 24.96 -8.89
CA GLU A 124 -0.11 25.57 -10.23
C GLU A 124 -0.87 24.70 -11.23
N PHE A 125 -0.72 23.38 -11.18
CA PHE A 125 -1.49 22.47 -12.03
C PHE A 125 -2.99 22.50 -11.71
N ARG A 126 -3.36 22.49 -10.45
CA ARG A 126 -4.76 22.56 -10.00
C ARG A 126 -5.43 23.90 -10.37
N SER A 127 -4.65 24.98 -10.42
CA SER A 127 -5.15 26.32 -10.81
C SER A 127 -5.49 26.43 -12.30
N GLN A 128 -4.97 25.54 -13.14
CA GLN A 128 -5.22 25.53 -14.57
C GLN A 128 -6.61 24.93 -14.85
N ARG A 129 -7.47 25.67 -15.52
CA ARG A 129 -8.85 25.22 -15.83
C ARG A 129 -8.91 23.92 -16.62
N PHE A 130 -7.91 23.63 -17.43
CA PHE A 130 -7.82 22.45 -18.28
C PHE A 130 -6.37 22.06 -18.50
N ASN A 131 -5.96 20.94 -17.91
CA ASN A 131 -4.65 20.34 -18.14
C ASN A 131 -4.81 18.82 -18.29
N PRO A 132 -4.53 18.24 -19.47
CA PRO A 132 -4.67 16.81 -19.71
C PRO A 132 -3.82 15.95 -18.75
N ILE A 133 -2.68 16.47 -18.33
CA ILE A 133 -1.76 15.78 -17.42
C ILE A 133 -2.34 15.73 -16.01
N ASP A 134 -2.88 16.85 -15.52
CA ASP A 134 -3.54 16.87 -14.21
C ASP A 134 -4.77 15.95 -14.20
N MET A 135 -5.53 15.89 -15.31
CA MET A 135 -6.64 14.95 -15.44
C MET A 135 -6.19 13.49 -15.33
N MET A 136 -5.06 13.10 -15.95
CA MET A 136 -4.55 11.73 -15.87
C MET A 136 -4.00 11.38 -14.50
N VAL A 137 -3.23 12.28 -13.90
CA VAL A 137 -2.57 12.05 -12.58
C VAL A 137 -3.58 12.23 -11.45
N GLY A 138 -4.40 13.28 -11.51
CA GLY A 138 -5.40 13.59 -10.49
C GLY A 138 -6.54 12.58 -10.42
N SER A 139 -6.91 11.93 -11.54
CA SER A 139 -7.87 10.82 -11.56
C SER A 139 -7.29 9.50 -11.06
N GLY A 140 -5.95 9.39 -10.96
CA GLY A 140 -5.27 8.14 -10.63
C GLY A 140 -5.21 7.14 -11.78
N ALA A 141 -5.57 7.53 -12.99
CA ALA A 141 -5.55 6.66 -14.17
C ALA A 141 -4.12 6.27 -14.57
N ARG A 142 -3.21 7.26 -14.63
CA ARG A 142 -1.81 7.03 -15.00
C ARG A 142 -0.89 8.11 -14.48
N GLY A 143 0.33 7.70 -14.09
CA GLY A 143 1.33 8.61 -13.56
C GLY A 143 1.18 8.88 -12.07
N ASN A 144 2.16 9.58 -11.52
CA ASN A 144 2.14 10.07 -10.14
C ASN A 144 2.83 11.45 -10.05
N MET A 145 2.62 12.16 -8.94
CA MET A 145 3.18 13.50 -8.73
C MET A 145 4.72 13.51 -8.73
N THR A 146 5.37 12.44 -8.29
CA THR A 146 6.84 12.34 -8.31
C THR A 146 7.38 12.33 -9.74
N GLN A 147 6.71 11.63 -10.66
CA GLN A 147 7.07 11.63 -12.09
C GLN A 147 6.88 13.02 -12.69
N MET A 148 5.75 13.66 -12.37
CA MET A 148 5.46 15.03 -12.85
C MET A 148 6.49 16.03 -12.34
N ARG A 149 6.90 15.94 -11.08
CA ARG A 149 7.95 16.75 -10.51
C ARG A 149 9.26 16.63 -11.30
N GLN A 150 9.67 15.42 -11.67
CA GLN A 150 10.89 15.21 -12.44
C GLN A 150 10.82 15.80 -13.85
N ILE A 151 9.62 15.84 -14.44
CA ILE A 151 9.39 16.38 -15.78
C ILE A 151 9.27 17.90 -15.77
N ALA A 152 8.51 18.47 -14.81
CA ALA A 152 8.13 19.89 -14.79
C ALA A 152 8.92 20.74 -13.80
N ALA A 153 9.28 20.21 -12.63
CA ALA A 153 9.90 20.96 -11.55
C ALA A 153 11.42 20.76 -11.48
N MET A 154 11.88 19.76 -10.75
CA MET A 154 13.28 19.36 -10.69
C MET A 154 13.42 17.87 -10.42
N ARG A 155 14.51 17.27 -10.86
CA ARG A 155 14.76 15.86 -10.57
C ARG A 155 15.10 15.63 -9.09
N GLY A 156 15.87 16.54 -8.49
CA GLY A 156 16.25 16.45 -7.09
C GLY A 156 17.50 15.62 -6.83
N LEU A 157 17.62 15.11 -5.61
CA LEU A 157 18.77 14.30 -5.20
C LEU A 157 18.73 12.92 -5.86
N VAL A 158 19.90 12.41 -6.22
CA VAL A 158 20.10 11.08 -6.78
C VAL A 158 21.09 10.27 -5.95
N ALA A 159 20.88 8.94 -5.91
CA ALA A 159 21.78 8.05 -5.21
C ALA A 159 22.95 7.62 -6.11
N ASN A 160 24.11 7.40 -5.50
CA ASN A 160 25.26 6.76 -6.14
C ASN A 160 25.03 5.24 -6.31
N PRO A 161 25.89 4.49 -7.00
CA PRO A 161 25.75 3.04 -7.14
C PRO A 161 25.77 2.27 -5.81
N ARG A 162 26.36 2.84 -4.76
CA ARG A 162 26.37 2.23 -3.41
C ARG A 162 25.06 2.41 -2.65
N GLY A 163 24.23 3.38 -3.06
CA GLY A 163 22.98 3.72 -2.42
C GLY A 163 23.01 5.00 -1.60
N ASP A 164 24.18 5.61 -1.42
CA ASP A 164 24.29 6.88 -0.68
C ASP A 164 23.77 8.04 -1.53
N MET A 165 23.14 9.01 -0.88
CA MET A 165 22.66 10.21 -1.55
C MET A 165 23.83 11.12 -1.92
N ILE A 166 23.86 11.54 -3.17
CA ILE A 166 24.80 12.56 -3.63
C ILE A 166 24.30 13.92 -3.13
N PRO A 167 25.09 14.68 -2.33
CA PRO A 167 24.62 15.93 -1.72
C PRO A 167 24.39 17.05 -2.75
N ARG A 168 24.69 16.82 -4.01
CA ARG A 168 24.47 17.75 -5.10
C ARG A 168 23.19 17.40 -5.86
N PRO A 169 22.14 18.23 -5.83
CA PRO A 169 20.88 17.96 -6.51
C PRO A 169 20.99 18.21 -8.01
N ILE A 170 20.15 17.55 -8.77
CA ILE A 170 19.88 17.87 -10.17
C ILE A 170 18.75 18.90 -10.16
N LYS A 171 19.10 20.17 -10.44
CA LYS A 171 18.17 21.30 -10.44
C LYS A 171 17.31 21.36 -11.69
N SER A 172 17.83 20.83 -12.80
CA SER A 172 17.10 20.78 -14.06
C SER A 172 15.99 19.75 -14.04
N ASN A 173 14.99 19.94 -14.88
CA ASN A 173 13.93 19.00 -15.16
C ASN A 173 14.10 18.40 -16.57
N PHE A 174 13.31 17.37 -16.89
CA PHE A 174 13.40 16.73 -18.21
C PHE A 174 12.91 17.65 -19.34
N ARG A 175 12.00 18.58 -19.07
CA ARG A 175 11.53 19.54 -20.06
C ARG A 175 12.61 20.53 -20.48
N GLU A 176 13.36 21.07 -19.52
CA GLU A 176 14.46 22.00 -19.76
C GLU A 176 15.67 21.29 -20.37
N GLY A 177 15.78 19.98 -20.14
CA GLY A 177 16.97 19.19 -20.46
C GLY A 177 18.00 19.24 -19.34
N LEU A 178 18.75 18.15 -19.18
CA LEU A 178 19.80 18.04 -18.19
C LEU A 178 21.11 18.59 -18.73
N ALA A 179 21.87 19.32 -17.91
CA ALA A 179 23.25 19.64 -18.21
C ALA A 179 24.12 18.37 -18.31
N MET A 180 25.22 18.42 -19.03
CA MET A 180 26.10 17.25 -19.23
C MET A 180 26.52 16.60 -17.91
N LEU A 181 26.89 17.42 -16.92
CA LEU A 181 27.28 16.92 -15.59
C LEU A 181 26.10 16.30 -14.84
N GLU A 182 24.93 16.90 -14.90
CA GLU A 182 23.71 16.39 -14.28
C GLU A 182 23.29 15.05 -14.90
N TYR A 183 23.39 14.93 -16.22
CA TYR A 183 23.14 13.69 -16.92
C TYR A 183 24.12 12.59 -16.49
N PHE A 184 25.41 12.93 -16.40
CA PHE A 184 26.44 11.99 -15.96
C PHE A 184 26.20 11.51 -14.51
N ILE A 185 25.83 12.39 -13.60
CA ILE A 185 25.48 12.06 -12.20
C ILE A 185 24.23 11.18 -12.13
N ALA A 186 23.27 11.36 -13.02
CA ALA A 186 22.02 10.60 -13.06
C ALA A 186 22.20 9.16 -13.60
N THR A 187 23.15 8.93 -14.50
CA THR A 187 23.33 7.67 -15.24
C THR A 187 23.57 6.46 -14.33
N PRO A 188 24.45 6.51 -13.30
CA PRO A 188 24.68 5.37 -12.40
C PRO A 188 23.43 4.89 -11.67
N GLY A 189 22.58 5.82 -11.23
CA GLY A 189 21.31 5.48 -10.58
C GLY A 189 20.37 4.72 -11.53
N ALA A 190 20.21 5.19 -12.76
CA ALA A 190 19.40 4.53 -13.78
C ALA A 190 19.94 3.13 -14.12
N ARG A 191 21.27 3.00 -14.31
CA ARG A 191 21.92 1.70 -14.57
C ARG A 191 21.69 0.72 -13.42
N LYS A 192 21.94 1.16 -12.18
CA LYS A 192 21.71 0.32 -11.00
C LYS A 192 20.30 -0.21 -11.00
N GLY A 193 19.40 0.65 -11.32
CA GLY A 193 18.03 0.31 -11.37
C GLY A 193 17.72 -0.77 -12.39
N LEU A 194 18.11 -0.66 -13.63
CA LEU A 194 17.89 -1.68 -14.66
C LEU A 194 18.52 -3.03 -14.25
N VAL A 195 19.71 -3.00 -13.67
CA VAL A 195 20.39 -4.20 -13.17
C VAL A 195 19.63 -4.82 -11.99
N ASP A 196 19.23 -4.03 -11.02
CA ASP A 196 18.48 -4.50 -9.86
C ASP A 196 17.15 -5.16 -10.28
N THR A 197 16.45 -4.60 -11.26
CA THR A 197 15.22 -5.20 -11.79
C THR A 197 15.49 -6.56 -12.39
N ALA A 198 16.51 -6.68 -13.24
CA ALA A 198 16.87 -7.93 -13.91
C ALA A 198 17.27 -9.02 -12.91
N LEU A 199 18.09 -8.69 -11.91
CA LEU A 199 18.54 -9.65 -10.90
C LEU A 199 17.41 -10.08 -9.95
N ARG A 200 16.62 -9.12 -9.45
CA ARG A 200 15.55 -9.42 -8.51
C ARG A 200 14.38 -10.19 -9.10
N THR A 201 14.18 -10.13 -10.41
CA THR A 201 13.19 -10.97 -11.10
C THR A 201 13.48 -12.46 -10.87
N ALA A 202 14.75 -12.84 -10.93
CA ALA A 202 15.17 -14.21 -10.63
C ALA A 202 14.92 -14.58 -9.16
N ASP A 203 15.22 -13.68 -8.22
CA ASP A 203 14.99 -13.91 -6.79
C ASP A 203 13.49 -14.08 -6.48
N SER A 204 12.63 -13.27 -7.10
CA SER A 204 11.17 -13.39 -6.98
C SER A 204 10.67 -14.73 -7.52
N GLY A 205 11.15 -15.15 -8.69
CA GLY A 205 10.80 -16.44 -9.29
C GLY A 205 11.25 -17.62 -8.42
N TYR A 206 12.45 -17.54 -7.87
CA TYR A 206 12.98 -18.58 -6.97
C TYR A 206 12.19 -18.66 -5.64
N LEU A 207 11.82 -17.52 -5.06
CA LEU A 207 10.96 -17.49 -3.87
C LEU A 207 9.60 -18.13 -4.16
N THR A 208 8.95 -17.75 -5.27
CA THR A 208 7.65 -18.31 -5.67
C THR A 208 7.71 -19.82 -5.84
N ARG A 209 8.74 -20.33 -6.53
CA ARG A 209 8.93 -21.77 -6.70
C ARG A 209 9.05 -22.49 -5.37
N ARG A 210 9.86 -21.99 -4.44
CA ARG A 210 10.01 -22.62 -3.12
C ARG A 210 8.70 -22.58 -2.30
N LEU A 211 7.95 -21.50 -2.39
CA LEU A 211 6.63 -21.41 -1.74
C LEU A 211 5.67 -22.46 -2.32
N VAL A 212 5.63 -22.61 -3.64
CA VAL A 212 4.80 -23.64 -4.30
C VAL A 212 5.23 -25.05 -3.88
N ASP A 213 6.53 -25.34 -3.91
CA ASP A 213 7.08 -26.66 -3.56
C ASP A 213 6.70 -27.07 -2.11
N VAL A 214 6.64 -26.12 -1.19
CA VAL A 214 6.26 -26.36 0.22
C VAL A 214 4.75 -26.45 0.41
N SER A 215 3.98 -25.64 -0.31
CA SER A 215 2.53 -25.49 -0.08
C SER A 215 1.65 -26.33 -1.00
N GLN A 216 2.21 -27.06 -1.98
CA GLN A 216 1.44 -27.83 -2.96
C GLN A 216 0.55 -28.93 -2.35
N GLU A 217 0.90 -29.42 -1.15
CA GLU A 217 0.15 -30.44 -0.44
C GLU A 217 -1.01 -29.86 0.38
N VAL A 218 -1.11 -28.53 0.48
CA VAL A 218 -2.19 -27.86 1.19
C VAL A 218 -3.41 -27.76 0.30
N ILE A 219 -4.28 -28.74 0.43
CA ILE A 219 -5.51 -28.90 -0.36
C ILE A 219 -6.70 -28.91 0.59
N ILE A 220 -7.87 -28.45 0.15
CA ILE A 220 -9.09 -28.48 0.93
C ILE A 220 -9.57 -29.93 1.05
N ASN A 221 -9.71 -30.42 2.29
CA ASN A 221 -10.16 -31.76 2.60
C ASN A 221 -11.65 -31.80 2.97
N THR A 222 -12.17 -33.01 3.18
CA THR A 222 -13.59 -33.28 3.51
C THR A 222 -13.88 -33.20 5.02
N ARG A 223 -12.88 -32.94 5.85
CA ARG A 223 -13.04 -32.89 7.30
C ARG A 223 -13.94 -31.72 7.70
N ASP A 224 -14.88 -31.98 8.61
CA ASP A 224 -15.67 -30.93 9.25
C ASP A 224 -15.33 -30.83 10.75
N PRO A 225 -14.73 -29.75 11.20
CA PRO A 225 -14.37 -29.54 12.60
C PRO A 225 -15.59 -29.53 13.54
N PHE A 226 -16.79 -29.25 13.04
CA PHE A 226 -18.01 -29.21 13.85
C PHE A 226 -18.62 -30.59 14.12
N GLU A 227 -18.37 -31.57 13.25
CA GLU A 227 -18.89 -32.92 13.41
C GLU A 227 -18.08 -33.78 14.39
N GLU A 228 -16.80 -33.45 14.62
CA GLU A 228 -15.89 -34.27 15.44
C GLU A 228 -16.11 -34.14 16.96
N GLY A 229 -16.96 -33.22 17.42
CA GLY A 229 -17.40 -33.12 18.83
C GLY A 229 -16.31 -32.75 19.85
N GLY A 230 -15.13 -32.35 19.38
CA GLY A 230 -14.02 -31.86 20.20
C GLY A 230 -14.05 -30.35 20.44
N PRO A 231 -13.15 -29.83 21.28
CA PRO A 231 -13.02 -28.39 21.44
C PRO A 231 -12.48 -27.76 20.14
N LEU A 232 -13.29 -26.88 19.53
CA LEU A 232 -12.91 -26.17 18.33
C LEU A 232 -11.69 -25.28 18.60
N ARG A 233 -10.62 -25.52 17.88
CA ARG A 233 -9.47 -24.62 17.87
C ARG A 233 -9.76 -23.43 16.95
N SER A 234 -9.71 -22.24 17.50
CA SER A 234 -10.14 -21.02 16.81
C SER A 234 -9.29 -19.82 17.27
N VAL A 235 -9.36 -18.76 16.51
CA VAL A 235 -8.61 -17.52 16.73
C VAL A 235 -9.58 -16.41 17.13
N TRP A 236 -9.22 -15.63 18.14
CA TRP A 236 -9.88 -14.37 18.43
C TRP A 236 -9.38 -13.28 17.51
N ILE A 237 -10.30 -12.56 16.92
CA ILE A 237 -10.03 -11.36 16.14
C ILE A 237 -10.63 -10.19 16.91
N ASP A 238 -9.74 -9.36 17.45
CA ASP A 238 -10.12 -8.17 18.20
C ASP A 238 -10.21 -6.97 17.26
N ASP A 239 -11.01 -5.98 17.62
CA ASP A 239 -11.11 -4.70 16.89
C ASP A 239 -9.94 -3.74 17.20
N VAL A 240 -9.01 -4.17 18.07
CA VAL A 240 -7.82 -3.44 18.46
C VAL A 240 -6.68 -3.69 17.49
N GLN A 241 -6.04 -2.62 17.03
CA GLN A 241 -4.89 -2.75 16.14
C GLN A 241 -3.65 -3.33 16.83
N PRO A 242 -2.84 -4.12 16.08
CA PRO A 242 -1.60 -4.71 16.63
C PRO A 242 -0.54 -3.70 17.05
N ASP A 243 -0.62 -2.45 16.56
CA ASP A 243 0.33 -1.37 16.85
C ASP A 243 0.02 -0.60 18.15
N GLY A 244 -0.86 -1.14 18.99
CA GLY A 244 -1.12 -0.59 20.30
C GLY A 244 0.06 -0.79 21.26
N TYR A 245 0.14 0.05 22.28
CA TYR A 245 1.14 -0.03 23.34
C TYR A 245 0.46 0.03 24.71
N PHE A 246 1.14 -0.43 25.73
CA PHE A 246 0.71 -0.24 27.12
C PHE A 246 1.24 1.10 27.65
N ASP A 247 0.35 1.93 28.21
CA ASP A 247 0.75 3.17 28.88
C ASP A 247 1.52 2.91 30.21
N ALA A 248 1.93 3.98 30.88
CA ALA A 248 2.66 3.90 32.13
C ALA A 248 1.83 3.25 33.29
N GLU A 249 0.52 3.28 33.18
CA GLU A 249 -0.47 2.72 34.11
C GLU A 249 -0.80 1.26 33.77
N GLY A 250 -0.28 0.73 32.66
CA GLY A 250 -0.49 -0.65 32.21
C GLY A 250 -1.78 -0.86 31.41
N ASN A 251 -2.45 0.21 30.98
CA ASN A 251 -3.60 0.11 30.12
C ASN A 251 -3.14 -0.03 28.66
N TYR A 252 -3.85 -0.85 27.89
CA TYR A 252 -3.57 -0.97 26.47
C TYR A 252 -4.08 0.28 25.72
N VAL A 253 -3.17 1.03 25.13
CA VAL A 253 -3.46 2.15 24.24
C VAL A 253 -3.30 1.64 22.82
N GLY A 254 -4.39 1.19 22.22
CA GLY A 254 -4.49 0.95 20.79
C GLY A 254 -4.53 2.26 20.01
N ALA A 255 -4.62 2.20 18.70
CA ALA A 255 -4.96 3.37 17.90
C ALA A 255 -6.15 4.09 18.55
N ALA A 256 -6.08 5.42 18.61
CA ALA A 256 -6.95 6.27 19.41
C ALA A 256 -8.40 5.74 19.52
N PRO A 257 -9.03 5.79 20.71
CA PRO A 257 -10.38 5.28 20.87
C PRO A 257 -11.26 5.91 19.79
N VAL A 258 -11.82 5.07 18.98
CA VAL A 258 -12.61 5.47 17.83
C VAL A 258 -13.90 6.06 18.37
N ASN A 259 -14.18 7.30 18.03
CA ASN A 259 -15.52 7.83 18.21
C ASN A 259 -16.49 6.97 17.37
N PRO A 260 -17.74 6.77 17.84
CA PRO A 260 -18.76 6.15 17.01
C PRO A 260 -18.89 6.97 15.71
N GLY A 261 -18.45 6.40 14.59
CA GLY A 261 -18.36 7.11 13.31
C GLY A 261 -16.93 7.23 12.73
N ASP A 262 -15.90 6.90 13.49
CA ASP A 262 -14.54 6.86 12.98
C ASP A 262 -14.27 5.46 12.37
N SER A 263 -14.28 5.36 11.06
CA SER A 263 -14.28 4.11 10.30
C SER A 263 -13.02 3.25 10.45
N TYR A 264 -11.91 3.82 10.95
CA TYR A 264 -10.61 3.18 10.83
C TYR A 264 -10.44 1.92 11.71
N ARG A 265 -10.86 1.96 12.96
CA ARG A 265 -10.77 0.84 13.90
C ARG A 265 -11.70 -0.32 13.50
N ARG A 266 -12.92 0.02 13.12
CA ARG A 266 -13.93 -0.95 12.71
C ARG A 266 -13.57 -1.64 11.39
N THR A 267 -12.93 -0.91 10.46
CA THR A 267 -12.39 -1.49 9.24
C THR A 267 -11.36 -2.59 9.53
N TYR A 268 -10.61 -2.52 10.65
CA TYR A 268 -9.68 -3.59 11.00
C TYR A 268 -10.41 -4.90 11.36
N LEU A 269 -11.46 -4.85 12.16
CA LEU A 269 -12.29 -6.02 12.46
C LEU A 269 -12.92 -6.57 11.18
N GLU A 270 -13.61 -5.75 10.43
CA GLU A 270 -14.28 -6.08 9.17
C GLU A 270 -13.36 -6.82 8.19
N THR A 271 -12.21 -6.26 7.89
CA THR A 271 -11.26 -6.85 6.93
C THR A 271 -10.65 -8.16 7.40
N ARG A 272 -10.73 -8.48 8.69
CA ARG A 272 -10.17 -9.70 9.28
C ARG A 272 -11.18 -10.81 9.46
N ILE A 273 -12.45 -10.49 9.64
CA ILE A 273 -13.51 -11.49 9.85
C ILE A 273 -14.20 -11.89 8.54
N HIS A 274 -14.26 -11.01 7.54
CA HIS A 274 -14.94 -11.29 6.28
C HIS A 274 -14.47 -12.60 5.62
N GLY A 275 -15.42 -13.41 5.19
CA GLY A 275 -15.17 -14.70 4.54
C GLY A 275 -14.67 -15.82 5.46
N ARG A 276 -14.54 -15.58 6.78
CA ARG A 276 -14.22 -16.62 7.77
C ARG A 276 -15.46 -17.28 8.32
N VAL A 277 -15.30 -18.42 8.96
CA VAL A 277 -16.40 -19.18 9.58
C VAL A 277 -16.40 -18.95 11.09
N LEU A 278 -17.58 -18.65 11.65
CA LEU A 278 -17.77 -18.45 13.08
C LEU A 278 -17.53 -19.75 13.85
N SER A 279 -16.77 -19.70 14.92
CA SER A 279 -16.56 -20.84 15.81
C SER A 279 -17.53 -20.87 17.01
N GLU A 280 -18.21 -19.77 17.29
CA GLU A 280 -19.24 -19.61 18.33
C GLU A 280 -20.30 -18.60 17.87
N ASP A 281 -21.46 -18.63 18.54
CA ASP A 281 -22.56 -17.73 18.21
C ASP A 281 -22.18 -16.28 18.59
N VAL A 282 -22.53 -15.33 17.72
CA VAL A 282 -22.35 -13.90 17.95
C VAL A 282 -23.71 -13.23 18.01
N ALA A 283 -24.04 -12.65 19.15
CA ALA A 283 -25.29 -11.91 19.34
C ALA A 283 -25.03 -10.41 19.25
N LEU A 284 -25.85 -9.70 18.49
CA LEU A 284 -25.84 -8.25 18.36
C LEU A 284 -26.82 -7.61 19.36
N GLU A 285 -26.66 -6.30 19.62
CA GLU A 285 -27.56 -5.54 20.51
C GLU A 285 -29.01 -5.49 20.00
N ASP A 286 -29.24 -5.59 18.71
CA ASP A 286 -30.58 -5.63 18.10
C ASP A 286 -31.31 -6.95 18.30
N GLY A 287 -30.65 -7.96 18.88
CA GLY A 287 -31.17 -9.29 19.12
C GLY A 287 -30.93 -10.27 17.97
N THR A 288 -30.26 -9.88 16.90
CA THR A 288 -29.82 -10.75 15.81
C THR A 288 -28.70 -11.66 16.32
N VAL A 289 -28.80 -12.97 16.07
CA VAL A 289 -27.79 -13.95 16.46
C VAL A 289 -27.25 -14.62 15.20
N PHE A 290 -25.95 -14.53 15.00
CA PHE A 290 -25.25 -15.26 13.97
C PHE A 290 -24.74 -16.59 14.54
N GLU A 291 -25.20 -17.70 13.98
CA GLU A 291 -24.91 -19.03 14.48
C GLU A 291 -23.48 -19.47 14.15
N LYS A 292 -22.90 -20.28 15.01
CA LYS A 292 -21.62 -20.95 14.76
C LYS A 292 -21.69 -21.78 13.49
N GLY A 293 -20.57 -21.90 12.77
CA GLY A 293 -20.50 -22.63 11.50
C GLY A 293 -20.96 -21.82 10.29
N THR A 294 -21.50 -20.62 10.50
CA THR A 294 -21.87 -19.72 9.39
C THR A 294 -20.63 -18.99 8.86
N MET A 295 -20.51 -18.91 7.53
CA MET A 295 -19.51 -18.07 6.88
C MET A 295 -19.94 -16.60 6.98
N ILE A 296 -19.05 -15.75 7.43
CA ILE A 296 -19.32 -14.32 7.59
C ILE A 296 -19.37 -13.67 6.21
N THR A 297 -20.54 -13.20 5.83
CA THR A 297 -20.76 -12.42 4.60
C THR A 297 -20.41 -10.94 4.85
N GLU A 298 -20.42 -10.15 3.79
CA GLU A 298 -20.19 -8.70 3.88
C GLU A 298 -21.27 -8.02 4.75
N GLU A 299 -22.54 -8.37 4.54
CA GLU A 299 -23.65 -7.85 5.35
C GLU A 299 -23.50 -8.15 6.85
N MET A 300 -23.08 -9.39 7.19
CA MET A 300 -22.81 -9.77 8.57
C MET A 300 -21.60 -9.04 9.14
N SER A 301 -20.56 -8.84 8.33
CA SER A 301 -19.37 -8.10 8.69
C SER A 301 -19.67 -6.64 8.96
N ASP A 302 -20.51 -6.01 8.13
CA ASP A 302 -21.00 -4.65 8.31
C ASP A 302 -21.86 -4.50 9.58
N ALA A 303 -22.77 -5.42 9.82
CA ALA A 303 -23.58 -5.44 11.03
C ALA A 303 -22.70 -5.55 12.30
N MET A 304 -21.71 -6.43 12.30
CA MET A 304 -20.75 -6.56 13.41
C MET A 304 -19.86 -5.31 13.56
N ARG A 305 -19.53 -4.65 12.46
CA ARG A 305 -18.77 -3.39 12.47
C ARG A 305 -19.57 -2.27 13.12
N ASP A 306 -20.83 -2.16 12.79
CA ASP A 306 -21.69 -1.07 13.24
C ASP A 306 -22.15 -1.25 14.69
N ASP A 307 -22.18 -2.47 15.20
CA ASP A 307 -22.49 -2.80 16.59
C ASP A 307 -21.26 -2.65 17.49
N LEU A 308 -21.30 -1.66 18.41
CA LEU A 308 -20.22 -1.35 19.35
C LEU A 308 -20.05 -2.39 20.47
N SER A 309 -21.02 -3.26 20.70
CA SER A 309 -20.94 -4.33 21.69
C SER A 309 -20.00 -5.45 21.25
N VAL A 310 -19.86 -5.65 19.94
CA VAL A 310 -18.97 -6.65 19.34
C VAL A 310 -17.55 -6.11 19.32
N THR A 311 -16.77 -6.36 20.34
CA THR A 311 -15.36 -5.96 20.42
C THR A 311 -14.39 -7.01 19.88
N ARG A 312 -14.81 -8.25 19.79
CA ARG A 312 -14.02 -9.37 19.27
C ARG A 312 -14.92 -10.47 18.73
N VAL A 313 -14.42 -11.18 17.75
CA VAL A 313 -15.11 -12.29 17.10
C VAL A 313 -14.22 -13.53 17.09
N ARG A 314 -14.79 -14.70 17.34
CA ARG A 314 -14.06 -15.95 17.35
C ARG A 314 -14.32 -16.70 16.05
N THR A 315 -13.26 -16.93 15.27
CA THR A 315 -13.35 -17.55 13.95
C THR A 315 -12.45 -18.76 13.82
N LEU A 316 -12.81 -19.68 12.95
CA LEU A 316 -11.91 -20.74 12.50
C LEU A 316 -10.80 -20.13 11.63
N SER A 317 -9.65 -20.79 11.60
CA SER A 317 -8.49 -20.32 10.83
C SER A 317 -7.67 -21.51 10.34
N PRO A 318 -7.07 -21.43 9.15
CA PRO A 318 -6.10 -22.41 8.66
C PRO A 318 -4.93 -22.63 9.64
N LEU A 319 -4.58 -21.62 10.44
CA LEU A 319 -3.48 -21.70 11.43
C LEU A 319 -3.82 -22.59 12.65
N THR A 320 -5.08 -22.84 12.90
CA THR A 320 -5.56 -23.62 14.03
C THR A 320 -6.21 -24.93 13.63
N ASP A 321 -6.17 -25.25 12.34
CA ASP A 321 -6.69 -26.52 11.81
C ASP A 321 -5.85 -27.71 12.27
N ASP A 322 -6.50 -28.76 12.75
CA ASP A 322 -5.88 -29.99 13.24
C ASP A 322 -5.86 -31.10 12.19
N SER A 323 -6.16 -30.79 10.94
CA SER A 323 -6.11 -31.77 9.86
C SER A 323 -4.71 -32.33 9.67
N GLU A 324 -4.57 -33.64 9.57
CA GLU A 324 -3.27 -34.30 9.31
C GLU A 324 -2.76 -33.95 7.90
N PHE A 325 -3.66 -33.82 6.93
CA PHE A 325 -3.34 -33.42 5.57
C PHE A 325 -4.33 -32.37 5.08
N GLY A 326 -3.80 -31.31 4.46
CA GLY A 326 -4.60 -30.22 3.92
C GLY A 326 -5.24 -29.33 4.99
N ILE A 327 -6.34 -28.67 4.63
CA ILE A 327 -7.09 -27.75 5.48
C ILE A 327 -8.57 -28.06 5.34
N SER A 328 -9.33 -28.02 6.43
CA SER A 328 -10.77 -28.20 6.39
C SER A 328 -11.47 -27.03 5.69
N LYS A 329 -12.59 -27.34 5.02
CA LYS A 329 -13.42 -26.37 4.33
C LYS A 329 -13.83 -25.20 5.23
N ALA A 330 -14.25 -25.50 6.46
CA ALA A 330 -14.69 -24.51 7.43
C ALA A 330 -13.53 -23.64 7.97
N SER A 331 -12.33 -24.21 8.12
CA SER A 331 -11.15 -23.44 8.58
C SER A 331 -10.62 -22.47 7.52
N TYR A 332 -10.80 -22.78 6.23
CA TYR A 332 -10.42 -21.89 5.15
C TYR A 332 -11.48 -20.80 4.92
N GLY A 333 -12.74 -21.17 4.78
CA GLY A 333 -13.87 -20.27 4.59
C GLY A 333 -14.17 -19.95 3.13
N MET A 334 -14.16 -18.67 2.78
CA MET A 334 -14.60 -18.15 1.48
C MET A 334 -13.58 -18.39 0.37
N SER A 335 -14.07 -18.87 -0.78
CA SER A 335 -13.31 -18.86 -2.04
C SER A 335 -13.34 -17.45 -2.66
N LEU A 336 -12.17 -16.89 -2.92
CA LEU A 336 -12.05 -15.56 -3.54
C LEU A 336 -12.54 -15.51 -5.00
N ALA A 337 -12.68 -16.67 -5.65
CA ALA A 337 -13.14 -16.74 -7.04
C ALA A 337 -14.67 -16.68 -7.15
N THR A 338 -15.38 -17.30 -6.20
CA THR A 338 -16.85 -17.47 -6.25
C THR A 338 -17.58 -16.62 -5.22
N GLY A 339 -16.89 -16.09 -4.19
CA GLY A 339 -17.50 -15.41 -3.05
C GLY A 339 -18.28 -16.34 -2.09
N GLY A 340 -18.41 -17.61 -2.45
CA GLY A 340 -19.06 -18.63 -1.62
C GLY A 340 -18.08 -19.48 -0.82
N MET A 341 -18.61 -20.46 -0.07
CA MET A 341 -17.78 -21.39 0.67
C MET A 341 -16.92 -22.23 -0.29
N ILE A 342 -15.64 -22.38 0.05
CA ILE A 342 -14.67 -23.11 -0.78
C ILE A 342 -15.07 -24.56 -1.03
N GLU A 343 -14.69 -25.12 -2.19
CA GLU A 343 -14.96 -26.51 -2.56
C GLU A 343 -13.83 -27.44 -2.13
N VAL A 344 -14.21 -28.69 -1.83
CA VAL A 344 -13.25 -29.75 -1.50
C VAL A 344 -12.39 -30.09 -2.71
N GLY A 345 -11.08 -30.21 -2.50
CA GLY A 345 -10.11 -30.52 -3.56
C GLY A 345 -9.41 -29.30 -4.15
N GLU A 346 -9.78 -28.07 -3.77
CA GLU A 346 -9.05 -26.88 -4.22
C GLU A 346 -7.64 -26.82 -3.62
N ALA A 347 -6.65 -26.53 -4.47
CA ALA A 347 -5.24 -26.44 -4.10
C ALA A 347 -4.89 -25.04 -3.58
N VAL A 348 -5.42 -24.69 -2.41
CA VAL A 348 -5.29 -23.34 -1.82
C VAL A 348 -3.85 -22.94 -1.52
N GLY A 349 -2.98 -23.91 -1.22
CA GLY A 349 -1.57 -23.63 -0.97
C GLY A 349 -0.85 -23.10 -2.21
N VAL A 350 -1.13 -23.67 -3.38
CA VAL A 350 -0.56 -23.20 -4.66
C VAL A 350 -1.09 -21.79 -4.98
N ILE A 351 -2.41 -21.56 -4.78
CA ILE A 351 -3.04 -20.26 -5.00
C ILE A 351 -2.38 -19.20 -4.08
N ALA A 352 -2.19 -19.52 -2.81
CA ALA A 352 -1.52 -18.64 -1.86
C ALA A 352 -0.08 -18.32 -2.28
N ALA A 353 0.71 -19.33 -2.67
CA ALA A 353 2.08 -19.16 -3.12
C ALA A 353 2.18 -18.28 -4.37
N GLN A 354 1.28 -18.47 -5.33
CA GLN A 354 1.20 -17.66 -6.54
C GLN A 354 0.75 -16.22 -6.24
N SER A 355 -0.20 -16.04 -5.34
CA SER A 355 -0.67 -14.71 -4.91
C SER A 355 0.40 -13.89 -4.18
N ILE A 356 1.32 -14.57 -3.47
CA ILE A 356 2.48 -13.95 -2.83
C ILE A 356 3.59 -13.65 -3.86
N GLY A 357 3.79 -14.56 -4.80
CA GLY A 357 4.87 -14.49 -5.79
C GLY A 357 4.62 -13.50 -6.93
N GLU A 358 3.38 -13.38 -7.41
CA GLU A 358 3.03 -12.46 -8.50
C GLU A 358 3.45 -11.01 -8.22
N PRO A 359 3.04 -10.38 -7.10
CA PRO A 359 3.45 -9.01 -6.82
C PRO A 359 4.95 -8.87 -6.50
N GLY A 360 5.65 -9.97 -6.21
CA GLY A 360 7.09 -9.96 -5.97
C GLY A 360 7.86 -9.35 -7.16
N THR A 361 7.51 -9.70 -8.38
CA THR A 361 8.10 -9.13 -9.60
C THR A 361 7.76 -7.64 -9.74
N GLN A 362 6.53 -7.23 -9.42
CA GLN A 362 6.11 -5.82 -9.46
C GLN A 362 6.79 -4.99 -8.37
N LEU A 363 6.99 -5.53 -7.17
CA LEU A 363 7.74 -4.89 -6.09
C LEU A 363 9.19 -4.62 -6.49
N THR A 364 9.81 -5.52 -7.26
CA THR A 364 11.16 -5.31 -7.79
C THR A 364 11.22 -4.18 -8.80
N MET A 365 10.20 -4.01 -9.62
CA MET A 365 10.12 -2.92 -10.60
C MET A 365 9.81 -1.56 -9.95
N ARG A 366 9.04 -1.52 -8.85
CA ARG A 366 8.61 -0.26 -8.20
C ARG A 366 9.65 0.38 -7.29
N THR A 367 10.57 -0.36 -6.69
CA THR A 367 11.70 0.20 -5.91
C THR A 367 12.57 1.15 -6.72
N PHE A 368 12.42 1.13 -8.03
CA PHE A 368 13.07 1.97 -9.01
C PHE A 368 12.54 3.40 -9.11
N HIS A 369 11.22 3.55 -8.96
CA HIS A 369 10.55 4.82 -9.25
C HIS A 369 10.56 5.80 -8.08
N THR A 370 10.96 5.38 -6.91
CA THR A 370 11.09 6.24 -5.73
C THR A 370 12.40 7.03 -5.68
N GLY A 371 13.16 7.04 -6.80
CA GLY A 371 14.24 8.00 -7.04
C GLY A 371 15.12 8.38 -5.86
N GLY A 372 15.57 7.38 -5.07
CA GLY A 372 16.64 7.62 -4.10
C GLY A 372 16.29 8.50 -2.90
N VAL A 373 15.04 8.75 -2.58
CA VAL A 373 14.69 9.28 -1.26
C VAL A 373 14.82 8.12 -0.28
N ALA A 374 15.97 8.03 0.38
CA ALA A 374 16.19 7.13 1.49
C ALA A 374 15.27 7.56 2.64
N GLY A 375 14.03 7.10 2.61
CA GLY A 375 13.25 6.94 3.82
C GLY A 375 13.96 5.92 4.71
N LYS A 376 13.73 5.96 5.99
CA LYS A 376 14.30 5.09 7.02
C LYS A 376 13.99 3.59 6.84
N ASP A 377 13.47 3.15 5.71
CA ASP A 377 13.15 1.76 5.42
C ASP A 377 14.41 0.98 5.03
N ILE A 378 15.06 0.48 6.03
CA ILE A 378 16.31 -0.31 5.95
C ILE A 378 16.09 -1.64 5.22
N ALA A 379 14.86 -2.13 5.13
CA ALA A 379 14.52 -3.39 4.47
C ALA A 379 13.07 -3.42 3.96
N GLY A 380 12.74 -2.58 2.99
CA GLY A 380 11.46 -2.67 2.28
C GLY A 380 11.52 -3.61 1.06
N GLY A 381 10.35 -4.01 0.56
CA GLY A 381 10.22 -4.80 -0.67
C GLY A 381 10.58 -6.27 -0.54
N LEU A 382 11.01 -6.87 -1.65
CA LEU A 382 11.28 -8.31 -1.75
C LEU A 382 12.29 -8.86 -0.71
N PRO A 383 13.39 -8.17 -0.35
CA PRO A 383 14.30 -8.66 0.69
C PRO A 383 13.61 -8.88 2.04
N ARG A 384 12.67 -8.02 2.42
CA ARG A 384 11.92 -8.17 3.67
C ARG A 384 10.95 -9.35 3.61
N VAL A 385 10.31 -9.55 2.48
CA VAL A 385 9.43 -10.70 2.25
C VAL A 385 10.21 -12.01 2.39
N VAL A 386 11.40 -12.09 1.80
CA VAL A 386 12.29 -13.25 1.92
C VAL A 386 12.75 -13.47 3.38
N GLU A 387 13.12 -12.40 4.10
CA GLU A 387 13.49 -12.50 5.52
C GLU A 387 12.38 -13.11 6.36
N LEU A 388 11.12 -12.71 6.11
CA LEU A 388 9.96 -13.21 6.85
C LEU A 388 9.67 -14.69 6.54
N PHE A 389 9.63 -15.06 5.26
CA PHE A 389 9.36 -16.46 4.88
C PHE A 389 10.49 -17.44 5.24
N GLU A 390 11.72 -16.98 5.23
CA GLU A 390 12.86 -17.80 5.63
C GLU A 390 13.20 -17.71 7.11
N ALA A 391 12.42 -16.95 7.90
CA ALA A 391 12.66 -16.71 9.34
C ALA A 391 14.09 -16.26 9.64
N ARG A 392 14.69 -15.46 8.74
CA ARG A 392 16.04 -14.92 8.93
C ARG A 392 16.06 -13.82 9.97
N SER A 393 17.20 -13.66 10.67
CA SER A 393 17.37 -12.50 11.55
C SER A 393 17.29 -11.21 10.73
N PRO A 394 16.38 -10.27 11.05
CA PRO A 394 16.19 -9.06 10.28
C PRO A 394 17.40 -8.13 10.37
N LYS A 395 17.73 -7.44 9.27
CA LYS A 395 18.82 -6.45 9.22
C LYS A 395 18.59 -5.28 10.18
N GLY A 396 17.33 -4.89 10.36
CA GLY A 396 16.91 -3.84 11.30
C GLY A 396 16.26 -4.44 12.56
N LYS A 397 16.97 -5.28 13.31
CA LYS A 397 16.42 -5.89 14.52
C LYS A 397 16.20 -4.86 15.61
N ALA A 398 14.98 -4.75 16.13
CA ALA A 398 14.67 -3.94 17.29
C ALA A 398 15.36 -4.52 18.55
N LEU A 399 15.77 -3.64 19.45
CA LEU A 399 16.21 -4.03 20.77
C LEU A 399 14.99 -4.42 21.61
N LEU A 400 14.95 -5.67 22.05
CA LEU A 400 13.86 -6.19 22.87
C LEU A 400 14.30 -6.22 24.33
N ALA A 401 13.47 -5.70 25.23
CA ALA A 401 13.67 -5.85 26.66
C ALA A 401 13.51 -7.33 27.03
N ARG A 402 14.45 -7.86 27.80
CA ARG A 402 14.41 -9.25 28.30
C ARG A 402 13.59 -9.41 29.57
N THR A 403 13.36 -8.31 30.27
CA THR A 403 12.63 -8.26 31.55
C THR A 403 11.76 -7.03 31.58
N SER A 404 10.68 -7.08 32.35
CA SER A 404 9.83 -5.90 32.57
C SER A 404 10.62 -4.82 33.33
N GLY A 405 10.45 -3.55 32.92
CA GLY A 405 11.16 -2.44 33.54
C GLY A 405 10.79 -1.10 32.91
N VAL A 406 11.25 -0.02 33.51
CA VAL A 406 11.07 1.34 33.02
C VAL A 406 12.30 1.74 32.20
N ILE A 407 12.08 2.14 30.95
CA ILE A 407 13.14 2.63 30.07
C ILE A 407 13.45 4.08 30.46
N ARG A 408 14.71 4.36 30.77
CA ARG A 408 15.21 5.73 30.92
C ARG A 408 16.17 6.02 29.77
N MET A 409 15.89 7.09 29.03
CA MET A 409 16.81 7.60 28.02
C MET A 409 17.91 8.40 28.73
N GLY A 410 19.15 8.01 28.55
CA GLY A 410 20.31 8.72 29.08
C GLY A 410 21.26 9.08 27.93
N GLU A 411 21.87 10.25 27.98
CA GLU A 411 22.99 10.59 27.09
C GLU A 411 24.22 9.80 27.56
N SER A 412 24.69 8.91 26.71
CA SER A 412 25.97 8.22 26.90
C SER A 412 27.06 9.09 26.28
N GLU A 413 27.95 9.63 27.08
CA GLU A 413 29.17 10.25 26.57
C GLU A 413 30.03 9.17 25.89
N GLY A 414 30.03 9.22 24.55
CA GLY A 414 31.04 8.61 23.70
C GLY A 414 30.97 7.10 23.56
N ARG A 415 30.03 6.60 22.79
CA ARG A 415 30.20 5.44 21.85
C ARG A 415 29.05 5.47 20.84
N ASP A 416 29.42 5.69 19.57
CA ASP A 416 28.56 5.46 18.42
C ASP A 416 28.11 4.01 18.31
#